data_57135d51dc43500e5f7272586cfad0d0
#
_entry.id   57135d51dc43500e5f7272586cfad0d0
#
_cell.length_a   1.000
_cell.length_b   1.000
_cell.length_c   1.000
_cell.angle_alpha   90.00
_cell.angle_beta   90.00
_cell.angle_gamma   90.00
#
_symmetry.space_group_name_H-M   'P 1'
#
loop_
_entity.id
_entity.type
_entity.pdbx_description
1 polymer ?
#
loop_
_entity_poly.entity_id
_entity_poly.type
_entity_poly.pdbx_seq_one_letter_code
_entity_poly.pdbx_strand_id
1 'polypeptide(L)'
;MKPEKPKKLGFKKIYLNLDKILFLFFLIFMLVDYIWLPLNSLIAGFLLSQTGYLFISYNNVFEILKHAPLVSFGFLILIALNLLVAYFQISLLFIGARHLLYHEKRTLIEYSRKVFRESIAFMKRLTLSKALFIFVYIAMIFPFIRKIFKIYYFNKIVIPEFIQTYMEDKYWMWWLSIFILTILFLYISVRVMFALPKIFYDKMTVKDAVVYSLEKTRNHFWFYAWHLFLILVKTNLFFYLLLIPLLLIQSLVDGLTHRESLILAISNYILIKNIHYMALTYFLVKFTSFLTGEELDIMPRRKKDHIMRWSVMGCASVFFAIEGYVYLEAPVVNPPLVISHRGVSNGNGVQNTVESLEKTAQLKPDLVEMDVQETKDGQFVMMHDANLKSLAGLNVTPQDLTLDELKQLDIYENGYQTKISSFDDYINRANDLHQKLLIEIKTSRKDSAQMMDHFLDQYGAKIKVYGHQMQSLDYHVIEKVTQYDKEIPVYFILPYNSVFPRTNATGYTMEYSTLDEYFVTKLWNTKQKLYVWTINGSESFDKSLRLGVDGMITDDLEKIKEELEIAQEDPEYTDLLLKKATEIFTF
;
A
#
# COMPACT_ATOMS: atom_id res chain seq x y z
N MET A 1 -4.47 -18.68 39.76
CA MET A 1 -5.71 -17.83 39.73
C MET A 1 -6.62 -18.39 38.65
N LYS A 2 -7.89 -18.60 38.91
CA LYS A 2 -8.86 -18.96 37.87
C LYS A 2 -9.00 -17.76 36.93
N PRO A 3 -9.02 -17.96 35.60
CA PRO A 3 -9.18 -16.86 34.65
C PRO A 3 -10.57 -16.23 34.86
N GLU A 4 -10.61 -14.92 35.10
CA GLU A 4 -11.88 -14.17 35.17
C GLU A 4 -12.55 -14.14 33.79
N LYS A 5 -13.85 -14.44 33.74
CA LYS A 5 -14.62 -14.33 32.50
C LYS A 5 -14.75 -12.86 32.09
N PRO A 6 -14.54 -12.50 30.82
CA PRO A 6 -14.72 -11.14 30.37
C PRO A 6 -16.18 -10.69 30.58
N LYS A 7 -16.34 -9.59 31.27
CA LYS A 7 -17.64 -9.03 31.62
C LYS A 7 -18.39 -8.49 30.40
N LYS A 8 -19.73 -8.49 30.42
CA LYS A 8 -20.57 -8.11 29.27
C LYS A 8 -20.51 -6.58 29.01
N LEU A 9 -20.03 -6.16 27.85
CA LEU A 9 -20.11 -4.78 27.38
C LEU A 9 -21.35 -4.63 26.49
N GLY A 10 -22.29 -3.79 26.90
CA GLY A 10 -23.50 -3.52 26.11
C GLY A 10 -23.25 -2.44 25.03
N PHE A 11 -23.90 -2.59 23.89
CA PHE A 11 -23.89 -1.63 22.75
C PHE A 11 -24.19 -0.19 23.17
N LYS A 12 -25.19 -0.02 24.05
CA LYS A 12 -25.60 1.27 24.59
C LYS A 12 -24.42 2.05 25.20
N LYS A 13 -23.47 1.34 25.85
CA LYS A 13 -22.31 1.96 26.49
C LYS A 13 -21.34 2.58 25.45
N ILE A 14 -21.14 1.89 24.33
CA ILE A 14 -20.28 2.36 23.23
C ILE A 14 -20.91 3.57 22.54
N TYR A 15 -22.17 3.44 22.15
CA TYR A 15 -22.91 4.52 21.51
C TYR A 15 -22.93 5.81 22.35
N LEU A 16 -23.05 5.71 23.66
CA LEU A 16 -23.04 6.86 24.56
C LEU A 16 -21.69 7.59 24.63
N ASN A 17 -20.58 6.97 24.23
CA ASN A 17 -19.24 7.55 24.19
C ASN A 17 -18.70 7.74 22.78
N LEU A 18 -19.53 7.61 21.74
CA LEU A 18 -19.13 7.66 20.35
C LEU A 18 -18.45 8.99 19.99
N ASP A 19 -18.92 10.09 20.54
CA ASP A 19 -18.32 11.43 20.39
C ASP A 19 -16.84 11.49 20.82
N LYS A 20 -16.53 10.91 21.98
CA LYS A 20 -15.15 10.87 22.48
C LYS A 20 -14.24 10.03 21.61
N ILE A 21 -14.80 8.98 21.06
CA ILE A 21 -14.13 8.02 20.23
C ILE A 21 -13.85 8.61 18.84
N LEU A 22 -14.89 9.12 18.19
CA LEU A 22 -14.75 9.80 16.91
C LEU A 22 -13.74 10.96 17.01
N PHE A 23 -13.84 11.74 18.07
CA PHE A 23 -12.88 12.82 18.30
C PHE A 23 -11.44 12.33 18.49
N LEU A 24 -11.24 11.25 19.24
CA LEU A 24 -9.91 10.66 19.45
C LEU A 24 -9.32 10.15 18.14
N PHE A 25 -10.08 9.35 17.38
CA PHE A 25 -9.62 8.83 16.09
C PHE A 25 -9.39 9.96 15.09
N PHE A 26 -10.32 10.91 15.00
CA PHE A 26 -10.18 12.08 14.13
C PHE A 26 -8.93 12.87 14.48
N LEU A 27 -8.68 13.16 15.77
CA LEU A 27 -7.48 13.87 16.20
C LEU A 27 -6.20 13.11 15.84
N ILE A 28 -6.16 11.80 16.03
CA ILE A 28 -4.98 10.96 15.74
C ILE A 28 -4.69 10.94 14.25
N PHE A 29 -5.70 10.67 13.42
CA PHE A 29 -5.50 10.56 11.97
C PHE A 29 -5.26 11.92 11.33
N MET A 30 -6.00 12.96 11.71
CA MET A 30 -5.80 14.31 11.17
C MET A 30 -4.42 14.87 11.50
N LEU A 31 -3.92 14.67 12.72
CA LEU A 31 -2.57 15.13 13.08
C LEU A 31 -1.48 14.44 12.25
N VAL A 32 -1.67 13.18 11.92
CA VAL A 32 -0.67 12.46 11.13
C VAL A 32 -0.84 12.74 9.66
N ASP A 33 -2.00 12.52 9.10
CA ASP A 33 -2.20 12.57 7.64
C ASP A 33 -2.09 13.99 7.07
N TYR A 34 -2.61 14.99 7.78
CA TYR A 34 -2.66 16.36 7.28
C TYR A 34 -1.59 17.31 7.83
N ILE A 35 -0.92 16.95 8.92
CA ILE A 35 0.14 17.79 9.50
C ILE A 35 1.49 17.09 9.41
N TRP A 36 1.61 15.90 10.01
CA TRP A 36 2.93 15.27 10.14
C TRP A 36 3.47 14.76 8.81
N LEU A 37 2.66 14.07 8.00
CA LEU A 37 3.11 13.49 6.72
C LEU A 37 3.55 14.57 5.72
N PRO A 38 2.80 15.68 5.51
CA PRO A 38 3.27 16.77 4.68
C PRO A 38 4.57 17.38 5.20
N LEU A 39 4.69 17.62 6.52
CA LEU A 39 5.90 18.14 7.13
C LEU A 39 7.09 17.19 6.98
N ASN A 40 6.88 15.89 7.24
CA ASN A 40 7.90 14.86 7.08
C ASN A 40 8.44 14.84 5.64
N SER A 41 7.57 14.92 4.66
CA SER A 41 7.95 14.96 3.26
C SER A 41 8.71 16.24 2.88
N LEU A 42 8.29 17.40 3.41
CA LEU A 42 9.02 18.65 3.18
C LEU A 42 10.44 18.55 3.76
N ILE A 43 10.59 18.02 4.97
CA ILE A 43 11.90 17.81 5.61
C ILE A 43 12.73 16.80 4.80
N ALA A 44 12.16 15.66 4.41
CA ALA A 44 12.84 14.64 3.63
C ALA A 44 13.30 15.18 2.27
N GLY A 45 12.44 15.92 1.57
CA GLY A 45 12.77 16.57 0.32
C GLY A 45 13.85 17.66 0.45
N PHE A 46 13.84 18.43 1.56
CA PHE A 46 14.88 19.38 1.87
C PHE A 46 16.23 18.67 2.13
N LEU A 47 16.23 17.64 2.95
CA LEU A 47 17.45 16.84 3.22
C LEU A 47 18.00 16.26 1.91
N LEU A 48 17.16 15.68 1.07
CA LEU A 48 17.59 15.13 -0.22
C LEU A 48 18.23 16.21 -1.11
N SER A 49 17.67 17.43 -1.15
CA SER A 49 18.21 18.52 -1.96
C SER A 49 19.61 18.97 -1.55
N GLN A 50 20.06 18.66 -0.34
CA GLN A 50 21.40 18.98 0.15
C GLN A 50 22.45 17.91 -0.24
N THR A 51 22.03 16.79 -0.80
CA THR A 51 22.94 15.69 -1.19
C THR A 51 23.46 15.79 -2.61
N GLY A 52 22.81 16.59 -3.47
CA GLY A 52 23.03 16.57 -4.92
C GLY A 52 22.35 15.40 -5.63
N TYR A 53 21.77 14.44 -4.90
CA TYR A 53 21.01 13.34 -5.48
C TYR A 53 19.54 13.73 -5.69
N LEU A 54 18.94 13.25 -6.78
CA LEU A 54 17.56 13.57 -7.16
C LEU A 54 16.52 12.64 -6.51
N PHE A 55 16.96 11.45 -6.10
CA PHE A 55 16.12 10.40 -5.51
C PHE A 55 16.93 9.53 -4.55
N ILE A 56 16.22 8.70 -3.76
CA ILE A 56 16.82 7.66 -2.91
C ILE A 56 16.33 6.31 -3.41
N SER A 57 17.26 5.42 -3.73
CA SER A 57 16.99 4.03 -4.13
C SER A 57 17.96 3.08 -3.43
N TYR A 58 17.70 1.77 -3.57
CA TYR A 58 18.63 0.75 -3.06
C TYR A 58 20.03 0.83 -3.74
N ASN A 59 20.10 1.38 -4.94
CA ASN A 59 21.37 1.52 -5.69
C ASN A 59 22.25 2.66 -5.17
N ASN A 60 21.66 3.76 -4.67
CA ASN A 60 22.42 4.95 -4.30
C ASN A 60 22.43 5.26 -2.78
N VAL A 61 21.67 4.53 -1.96
CA VAL A 61 21.58 4.80 -0.52
C VAL A 61 22.94 4.73 0.18
N PHE A 62 23.79 3.76 -0.18
CA PHE A 62 25.14 3.64 0.41
C PHE A 62 26.09 4.76 -0.03
N GLU A 63 25.94 5.24 -1.26
CA GLU A 63 26.70 6.40 -1.77
C GLU A 63 26.30 7.67 -1.03
N ILE A 64 25.00 7.89 -0.84
CA ILE A 64 24.47 9.02 -0.06
C ILE A 64 25.01 8.97 1.38
N LEU A 65 24.98 7.79 2.02
CA LEU A 65 25.54 7.60 3.35
C LEU A 65 27.02 7.96 3.43
N LYS A 66 27.81 7.64 2.39
CA LYS A 66 29.25 7.89 2.33
C LYS A 66 29.59 9.35 2.00
N HIS A 67 28.90 9.94 1.02
CA HIS A 67 29.24 11.27 0.49
C HIS A 67 28.52 12.43 1.20
N ALA A 68 27.39 12.17 1.87
CA ALA A 68 26.61 13.18 2.59
C ALA A 68 26.30 12.76 4.05
N PRO A 69 27.30 12.55 4.92
CA PRO A 69 27.08 11.97 6.26
C PRO A 69 26.22 12.84 7.16
N LEU A 70 26.29 14.18 7.07
CA LEU A 70 25.44 15.07 7.86
C LEU A 70 23.98 14.95 7.44
N VAL A 71 23.69 14.86 6.15
CA VAL A 71 22.34 14.67 5.64
C VAL A 71 21.81 13.29 6.02
N SER A 72 22.65 12.27 5.92
CA SER A 72 22.34 10.91 6.36
C SER A 72 21.96 10.86 7.85
N PHE A 73 22.68 11.60 8.68
CA PHE A 73 22.31 11.78 10.09
C PHE A 73 20.95 12.50 10.25
N GLY A 74 20.68 13.49 9.41
CA GLY A 74 19.36 14.15 9.34
C GLY A 74 18.22 13.17 9.00
N PHE A 75 18.43 12.24 8.06
CA PHE A 75 17.46 11.17 7.76
C PHE A 75 17.28 10.20 8.93
N LEU A 76 18.33 9.84 9.65
CA LEU A 76 18.22 9.02 10.87
C LEU A 76 17.39 9.71 11.96
N ILE A 77 17.59 11.02 12.15
CA ILE A 77 16.75 11.83 13.07
C ILE A 77 15.29 11.80 12.59
N LEU A 78 15.04 11.97 11.30
CA LEU A 78 13.69 11.96 10.73
C LEU A 78 13.00 10.60 10.94
N ILE A 79 13.71 9.49 10.75
CA ILE A 79 13.22 8.13 11.06
C ILE A 79 12.89 8.00 12.55
N ALA A 80 13.76 8.49 13.43
CA ALA A 80 13.50 8.48 14.88
C ALA A 80 12.26 9.31 15.26
N LEU A 81 12.06 10.48 14.64
CA LEU A 81 10.85 11.29 14.83
C LEU A 81 9.60 10.57 14.33
N ASN A 82 9.67 9.90 13.19
CA ASN A 82 8.57 9.08 12.67
C ASN A 82 8.17 7.96 13.64
N LEU A 83 9.14 7.27 14.22
CA LEU A 83 8.89 6.27 15.26
C LEU A 83 8.27 6.89 16.52
N LEU A 84 8.73 8.06 16.94
CA LEU A 84 8.15 8.76 18.09
C LEU A 84 6.69 9.15 17.84
N VAL A 85 6.34 9.62 16.64
CA VAL A 85 4.96 9.92 16.25
C VAL A 85 4.10 8.65 16.27
N ALA A 86 4.59 7.54 15.74
CA ALA A 86 3.90 6.25 15.79
C ALA A 86 3.65 5.79 17.25
N TYR A 87 4.66 5.87 18.12
CA TYR A 87 4.48 5.56 19.53
C TYR A 87 3.48 6.49 20.23
N PHE A 88 3.48 7.77 19.87
CA PHE A 88 2.51 8.71 20.40
C PHE A 88 1.08 8.35 19.98
N GLN A 89 0.85 8.00 18.72
CA GLN A 89 -0.45 7.49 18.24
C GLN A 89 -0.91 6.26 19.05
N ILE A 90 -0.03 5.27 19.21
CA ILE A 90 -0.31 4.06 19.97
C ILE A 90 -0.66 4.39 21.42
N SER A 91 0.09 5.31 22.04
CA SER A 91 -0.18 5.71 23.42
C SER A 91 -1.54 6.42 23.56
N LEU A 92 -1.91 7.27 22.60
CA LEU A 92 -3.23 7.91 22.57
C LEU A 92 -4.37 6.88 22.47
N LEU A 93 -4.20 5.85 21.64
CA LEU A 93 -5.20 4.78 21.48
C LEU A 93 -5.37 3.99 22.76
N PHE A 94 -4.30 3.47 23.36
CA PHE A 94 -4.37 2.65 24.58
C PHE A 94 -4.84 3.46 25.80
N ILE A 95 -4.29 4.65 26.02
CA ILE A 95 -4.67 5.51 27.14
C ILE A 95 -6.10 6.03 26.94
N GLY A 96 -6.46 6.39 25.70
CA GLY A 96 -7.82 6.81 25.34
C GLY A 96 -8.84 5.71 25.60
N ALA A 97 -8.55 4.47 25.18
CA ALA A 97 -9.42 3.31 25.45
C ALA A 97 -9.61 3.06 26.94
N ARG A 98 -8.53 3.12 27.72
CA ARG A 98 -8.62 2.95 29.17
C ARG A 98 -9.50 4.02 29.82
N HIS A 99 -9.35 5.30 29.43
CA HIS A 99 -10.17 6.38 29.97
C HIS A 99 -11.66 6.30 29.60
N LEU A 100 -12.01 5.55 28.55
CA LEU A 100 -13.41 5.19 28.27
C LEU A 100 -13.98 4.13 29.23
N LEU A 101 -13.10 3.36 29.88
CA LEU A 101 -13.49 2.33 30.87
C LEU A 101 -13.73 2.90 32.28
N TYR A 102 -13.22 4.11 32.57
CA TYR A 102 -13.36 4.70 33.89
C TYR A 102 -14.72 5.37 34.14
N HIS A 103 -15.17 5.29 35.38
CA HIS A 103 -16.45 5.81 35.88
C HIS A 103 -16.56 7.35 35.99
N GLU A 104 -15.54 8.10 35.62
CA GLU A 104 -15.54 9.55 35.81
C GLU A 104 -16.40 10.28 34.77
N LYS A 105 -17.32 11.13 35.26
CA LYS A 105 -18.13 12.04 34.43
C LYS A 105 -17.21 13.12 33.84
N ARG A 106 -16.70 12.91 32.63
CA ARG A 106 -15.84 13.86 31.94
C ARG A 106 -16.50 14.41 30.68
N THR A 107 -16.35 15.73 30.50
CA THR A 107 -16.63 16.35 29.22
C THR A 107 -15.62 15.88 28.17
N LEU A 108 -15.93 16.07 26.88
CA LEU A 108 -15.01 15.74 25.78
C LEU A 108 -13.64 16.43 25.96
N ILE A 109 -13.64 17.72 26.37
CA ILE A 109 -12.41 18.52 26.58
C ILE A 109 -11.57 17.94 27.73
N GLU A 110 -12.20 17.62 28.85
CA GLU A 110 -11.51 17.02 30.01
C GLU A 110 -10.93 15.63 29.67
N TYR A 111 -11.69 14.82 28.92
CA TYR A 111 -11.25 13.52 28.42
C TYR A 111 -10.00 13.70 27.52
N SER A 112 -10.11 14.54 26.50
CA SER A 112 -9.02 14.76 25.55
C SER A 112 -7.76 15.32 26.21
N ARG A 113 -7.92 16.33 27.09
CA ARG A 113 -6.80 16.92 27.85
C ARG A 113 -6.10 15.86 28.72
N LYS A 114 -6.86 14.97 29.37
CA LYS A 114 -6.28 13.93 30.23
C LYS A 114 -5.55 12.87 29.39
N VAL A 115 -6.17 12.39 28.32
CA VAL A 115 -5.55 11.42 27.40
C VAL A 115 -4.25 11.97 26.83
N PHE A 116 -4.28 13.21 26.34
CA PHE A 116 -3.10 13.86 25.76
C PHE A 116 -1.96 14.04 26.80
N ARG A 117 -2.31 14.54 28.01
CA ARG A 117 -1.32 14.73 29.08
C ARG A 117 -0.68 13.40 29.53
N GLU A 118 -1.46 12.34 29.65
CA GLU A 118 -0.94 11.04 30.07
C GLU A 118 -0.12 10.37 28.95
N SER A 119 -0.50 10.58 27.68
CA SER A 119 0.29 10.10 26.54
C SER A 119 1.64 10.82 26.45
N ILE A 120 1.70 12.14 26.66
CA ILE A 120 2.97 12.86 26.77
C ILE A 120 3.80 12.35 27.97
N ALA A 121 3.15 12.12 29.12
CA ALA A 121 3.85 11.58 30.29
C ALA A 121 4.40 10.17 30.04
N PHE A 122 3.71 9.35 29.23
CA PHE A 122 4.21 8.06 28.79
C PHE A 122 5.44 8.23 27.87
N MET A 123 5.36 9.11 26.87
CA MET A 123 6.46 9.39 25.94
C MET A 123 7.73 9.84 26.67
N LYS A 124 7.61 10.70 27.69
CA LYS A 124 8.76 11.13 28.53
C LYS A 124 9.43 9.98 29.29
N ARG A 125 8.78 8.84 29.45
CA ARG A 125 9.28 7.63 30.13
C ARG A 125 9.58 6.49 29.15
N LEU A 126 9.53 6.75 27.86
CA LEU A 126 9.82 5.78 26.83
C LEU A 126 11.32 5.50 26.85
N THR A 127 11.68 4.27 27.26
CA THR A 127 13.06 3.77 27.18
C THR A 127 13.25 2.97 25.89
N LEU A 128 14.49 2.81 25.45
CA LEU A 128 14.80 2.03 24.25
C LEU A 128 14.21 0.60 24.32
N SER A 129 14.29 -0.05 25.48
CA SER A 129 13.71 -1.39 25.66
C SER A 129 12.19 -1.41 25.51
N LYS A 130 11.48 -0.40 26.01
CA LYS A 130 10.03 -0.25 25.81
C LYS A 130 9.69 0.01 24.35
N ALA A 131 10.44 0.90 23.70
CA ALA A 131 10.26 1.20 22.29
C ALA A 131 10.43 -0.06 21.42
N LEU A 132 11.53 -0.80 21.62
CA LEU A 132 11.78 -2.06 20.90
C LEU A 132 10.71 -3.11 21.16
N PHE A 133 10.28 -3.29 22.40
CA PHE A 133 9.21 -4.24 22.74
C PHE A 133 7.90 -3.88 22.03
N ILE A 134 7.47 -2.62 22.10
CA ILE A 134 6.23 -2.16 21.48
C ILE A 134 6.33 -2.32 19.94
N PHE A 135 7.47 -1.97 19.36
CA PHE A 135 7.71 -2.12 17.92
C PHE A 135 7.60 -3.58 17.48
N VAL A 136 8.35 -4.48 18.13
CA VAL A 136 8.33 -5.91 17.81
C VAL A 136 6.95 -6.52 18.03
N TYR A 137 6.27 -6.17 19.13
CA TYR A 137 4.93 -6.65 19.41
C TYR A 137 3.93 -6.22 18.34
N ILE A 138 3.95 -4.93 17.95
CA ILE A 138 3.07 -4.42 16.91
C ILE A 138 3.42 -5.03 15.56
N ALA A 139 4.70 -5.17 15.21
CA ALA A 139 5.11 -5.81 13.97
C ALA A 139 4.60 -7.26 13.86
N MET A 140 4.59 -8.02 14.97
CA MET A 140 4.04 -9.37 15.01
C MET A 140 2.52 -9.43 14.81
N ILE A 141 1.78 -8.49 15.40
CA ILE A 141 0.32 -8.47 15.30
C ILE A 141 -0.19 -7.65 14.10
N PHE A 142 0.67 -6.86 13.47
CA PHE A 142 0.31 -5.92 12.41
C PHE A 142 -0.40 -6.57 11.22
N PRO A 143 0.02 -7.73 10.69
CA PRO A 143 -0.70 -8.39 9.61
C PRO A 143 -2.18 -8.64 9.91
N PHE A 144 -2.52 -8.80 11.20
CA PHE A 144 -3.89 -9.07 11.68
C PHE A 144 -4.68 -7.80 12.01
N ILE A 145 -4.01 -6.69 12.29
CA ILE A 145 -4.66 -5.46 12.76
C ILE A 145 -4.46 -4.26 11.81
N ARG A 146 -3.71 -4.44 10.70
CA ARG A 146 -3.36 -3.34 9.79
C ARG A 146 -4.57 -2.58 9.24
N LYS A 147 -5.67 -3.27 9.00
CA LYS A 147 -6.91 -2.67 8.53
C LYS A 147 -7.72 -2.00 9.64
N ILE A 148 -7.49 -2.40 10.90
CA ILE A 148 -8.11 -1.78 12.08
C ILE A 148 -7.37 -0.49 12.45
N PHE A 149 -6.04 -0.57 12.50
CA PHE A 149 -5.19 0.53 12.91
C PHE A 149 -4.34 0.99 11.72
N LYS A 150 -4.84 1.96 10.96
CA LYS A 150 -4.06 2.61 9.90
C LYS A 150 -2.93 3.45 10.51
N ILE A 151 -1.88 2.79 11.01
CA ILE A 151 -0.64 3.45 11.41
C ILE A 151 0.20 3.57 10.14
N TYR A 152 0.27 4.76 9.57
CA TYR A 152 0.89 5.05 8.28
C TYR A 152 2.23 4.34 8.07
N TYR A 153 3.15 4.43 9.04
CA TYR A 153 4.50 3.85 8.90
C TYR A 153 4.49 2.32 8.87
N PHE A 154 3.59 1.68 9.59
CA PHE A 154 3.43 0.23 9.53
C PHE A 154 2.75 -0.23 8.24
N ASN A 155 1.83 0.58 7.71
CA ASN A 155 1.20 0.30 6.41
C ASN A 155 2.17 0.40 5.22
N LYS A 156 3.28 1.14 5.37
CA LYS A 156 4.36 1.18 4.38
C LYS A 156 5.29 -0.04 4.40
N ILE A 157 5.23 -0.88 5.45
CA ILE A 157 5.97 -2.15 5.50
C ILE A 157 5.16 -3.19 4.71
N VAL A 158 5.22 -3.10 3.41
CA VAL A 158 4.60 -4.07 2.48
C VAL A 158 5.72 -4.79 1.75
N ILE A 159 5.62 -6.10 1.63
CA ILE A 159 6.50 -6.86 0.73
C ILE A 159 5.91 -6.66 -0.67
N PRO A 160 6.67 -6.05 -1.62
CA PRO A 160 6.19 -5.87 -2.98
C PRO A 160 5.72 -7.18 -3.61
N GLU A 161 4.67 -7.12 -4.42
CA GLU A 161 4.05 -8.32 -4.98
C GLU A 161 5.03 -9.13 -5.84
N PHE A 162 5.88 -8.46 -6.63
CA PHE A 162 6.88 -9.15 -7.45
C PHE A 162 7.87 -9.99 -6.61
N ILE A 163 8.18 -9.58 -5.36
CA ILE A 163 9.00 -10.39 -4.45
C ILE A 163 8.21 -11.61 -3.98
N GLN A 164 6.91 -11.44 -3.68
CA GLN A 164 6.05 -12.53 -3.25
C GLN A 164 5.94 -13.56 -4.38
N THR A 165 5.58 -13.14 -5.59
CA THR A 165 5.48 -14.00 -6.78
C THR A 165 6.80 -14.74 -7.06
N TYR A 166 7.94 -14.03 -7.04
CA TYR A 166 9.24 -14.68 -7.20
C TYR A 166 9.52 -15.74 -6.15
N MET A 167 9.15 -15.49 -4.89
CA MET A 167 9.36 -16.44 -3.80
C MET A 167 8.41 -17.65 -3.91
N GLU A 168 7.19 -17.45 -4.37
CA GLU A 168 6.20 -18.50 -4.63
C GLU A 168 6.68 -19.44 -5.75
N ASP A 169 7.09 -18.88 -6.88
CA ASP A 169 7.53 -19.65 -8.05
C ASP A 169 8.81 -20.46 -7.77
N LYS A 170 9.72 -19.88 -7.00
CA LYS A 170 11.04 -20.48 -6.79
C LYS A 170 11.13 -21.39 -5.57
N TYR A 171 10.32 -21.15 -4.55
CA TYR A 171 10.39 -21.85 -3.28
C TYR A 171 9.04 -22.43 -2.90
N TRP A 172 8.76 -23.67 -3.29
CA TRP A 172 7.51 -24.39 -3.00
C TRP A 172 7.12 -24.42 -1.49
N MET A 173 8.11 -24.29 -0.58
CA MET A 173 7.89 -24.21 0.86
C MET A 173 7.57 -22.78 1.36
N TRP A 174 7.47 -21.79 0.49
CA TRP A 174 7.23 -20.39 0.88
C TRP A 174 5.97 -20.22 1.72
N TRP A 175 4.85 -20.73 1.21
CA TRP A 175 3.58 -20.68 1.94
C TRP A 175 3.59 -21.42 3.26
N LEU A 176 4.25 -22.58 3.33
CA LEU A 176 4.40 -23.35 4.56
C LEU A 176 5.21 -22.54 5.61
N SER A 177 6.26 -21.88 5.16
CA SER A 177 7.09 -21.02 6.04
C SER A 177 6.30 -19.83 6.59
N ILE A 178 5.54 -19.14 5.74
CA ILE A 178 4.65 -18.04 6.15
C ILE A 178 3.60 -18.56 7.14
N PHE A 179 2.99 -19.70 6.87
CA PHE A 179 1.96 -20.30 7.74
C PHE A 179 2.53 -20.63 9.13
N ILE A 180 3.71 -21.26 9.20
CA ILE A 180 4.40 -21.57 10.46
C ILE A 180 4.74 -20.29 11.23
N LEU A 181 5.31 -19.28 10.55
CA LEU A 181 5.63 -17.99 11.15
C LEU A 181 4.37 -17.28 11.67
N THR A 182 3.27 -17.34 10.95
CA THR A 182 1.99 -16.76 11.35
C THR A 182 1.49 -17.41 12.65
N ILE A 183 1.50 -18.75 12.73
CA ILE A 183 1.12 -19.47 13.95
C ILE A 183 2.04 -19.11 15.12
N LEU A 184 3.35 -19.05 14.89
CA LEU A 184 4.32 -18.68 15.91
C LEU A 184 4.09 -17.25 16.41
N PHE A 185 3.84 -16.29 15.54
CA PHE A 185 3.55 -14.90 15.89
C PHE A 185 2.24 -14.77 16.68
N LEU A 186 1.19 -15.49 16.28
CA LEU A 186 -0.06 -15.55 17.03
C LEU A 186 0.16 -16.15 18.43
N TYR A 187 0.91 -17.25 18.52
CA TYR A 187 1.24 -17.87 19.80
C TYR A 187 1.99 -16.90 20.72
N ILE A 188 3.07 -16.29 20.24
CA ILE A 188 3.86 -15.33 21.01
C ILE A 188 2.98 -14.12 21.41
N SER A 189 2.18 -13.60 20.47
CA SER A 189 1.32 -12.43 20.72
C SER A 189 0.34 -12.67 21.86
N VAL A 190 -0.29 -13.83 21.92
CA VAL A 190 -1.17 -14.20 23.04
C VAL A 190 -0.38 -14.36 24.35
N ARG A 191 0.83 -14.92 24.28
CA ARG A 191 1.69 -15.14 25.46
C ARG A 191 2.13 -13.84 26.12
N VAL A 192 2.38 -12.78 25.32
CA VAL A 192 2.91 -11.51 25.83
C VAL A 192 1.91 -10.35 25.87
N MET A 193 0.63 -10.56 25.50
CA MET A 193 -0.36 -9.48 25.39
C MET A 193 -0.63 -8.74 26.70
N PHE A 194 -0.53 -9.42 27.86
CA PHE A 194 -0.72 -8.79 29.17
C PHE A 194 0.45 -7.90 29.59
N ALA A 195 1.58 -7.94 28.88
CA ALA A 195 2.68 -7.01 29.11
C ALA A 195 2.31 -5.58 28.71
N LEU A 196 1.47 -5.40 27.67
CA LEU A 196 1.06 -4.06 27.20
C LEU A 196 0.45 -3.20 28.31
N PRO A 197 -0.64 -3.60 29.00
CA PRO A 197 -1.20 -2.77 30.08
C PRO A 197 -0.21 -2.53 31.22
N LYS A 198 0.67 -3.47 31.52
CA LYS A 198 1.70 -3.30 32.56
C LYS A 198 2.73 -2.22 32.20
N ILE A 199 3.09 -2.13 30.91
CA ILE A 199 4.01 -1.11 30.40
C ILE A 199 3.30 0.25 30.31
N PHE A 200 2.08 0.30 29.74
CA PHE A 200 1.37 1.55 29.48
C PHE A 200 0.80 2.18 30.76
N TYR A 201 0.24 1.36 31.68
CA TYR A 201 -0.53 1.86 32.82
C TYR A 201 0.21 1.73 34.14
N ASP A 202 0.87 0.57 34.38
CA ASP A 202 1.49 0.26 35.67
C ASP A 202 2.97 0.66 35.72
N LYS A 203 3.51 1.19 34.63
CA LYS A 203 4.90 1.71 34.52
C LYS A 203 5.99 0.67 34.76
N MET A 204 5.67 -0.61 34.62
CA MET A 204 6.64 -1.70 34.82
C MET A 204 7.78 -1.67 33.79
N THR A 205 8.89 -2.33 34.12
CA THR A 205 9.94 -2.61 33.15
C THR A 205 9.43 -3.61 32.12
N VAL A 206 10.04 -3.66 30.94
CA VAL A 206 9.67 -4.66 29.91
C VAL A 206 9.87 -6.07 30.42
N LYS A 207 10.99 -6.34 31.11
CA LYS A 207 11.31 -7.67 31.66
C LYS A 207 10.21 -8.15 32.59
N ASP A 208 9.86 -7.33 33.60
CA ASP A 208 8.87 -7.72 34.61
C ASP A 208 7.47 -7.86 34.00
N ALA A 209 7.12 -6.98 33.04
CA ALA A 209 5.84 -7.04 32.35
C ALA A 209 5.70 -8.31 31.48
N VAL A 210 6.78 -8.70 30.77
CA VAL A 210 6.80 -9.92 29.96
C VAL A 210 6.74 -11.16 30.85
N VAL A 211 7.54 -11.23 31.93
CA VAL A 211 7.50 -12.34 32.90
C VAL A 211 6.07 -12.48 33.46
N TYR A 212 5.46 -11.38 33.92
CA TYR A 212 4.07 -11.39 34.39
C TYR A 212 3.10 -11.97 33.35
N SER A 213 3.23 -11.55 32.06
CA SER A 213 2.36 -12.03 31.00
C SER A 213 2.55 -13.52 30.73
N LEU A 214 3.79 -13.99 30.67
CA LEU A 214 4.15 -15.39 30.45
C LEU A 214 3.62 -16.30 31.58
N GLU A 215 3.76 -15.89 32.84
CA GLU A 215 3.22 -16.60 34.00
C GLU A 215 1.69 -16.65 33.97
N LYS A 216 1.03 -15.51 33.72
CA LYS A 216 -0.43 -15.43 33.65
C LYS A 216 -1.01 -16.31 32.55
N THR A 217 -0.33 -16.44 31.40
CA THR A 217 -0.82 -17.22 30.25
C THR A 217 -0.36 -18.68 30.25
N ARG A 218 0.57 -19.09 31.14
CA ARG A 218 1.26 -20.41 31.11
C ARG A 218 0.30 -21.60 31.03
N ASN A 219 -0.71 -21.63 31.90
CA ASN A 219 -1.65 -22.76 32.03
C ASN A 219 -3.04 -22.46 31.41
N HIS A 220 -3.20 -21.28 30.78
CA HIS A 220 -4.50 -20.80 30.30
C HIS A 220 -4.43 -20.24 28.87
N PHE A 221 -3.45 -20.67 28.09
CA PHE A 221 -3.22 -20.17 26.72
C PHE A 221 -4.48 -20.24 25.86
N TRP A 222 -5.08 -21.42 25.75
CA TRP A 222 -6.27 -21.63 24.92
C TRP A 222 -7.48 -20.84 25.40
N PHE A 223 -7.63 -20.63 26.70
CA PHE A 223 -8.67 -19.76 27.23
C PHE A 223 -8.50 -18.33 26.71
N TYR A 224 -7.30 -17.77 26.80
CA TYR A 224 -7.04 -16.40 26.35
C TYR A 224 -7.10 -16.26 24.84
N ALA A 225 -6.56 -17.21 24.08
CA ALA A 225 -6.63 -17.25 22.63
C ALA A 225 -8.08 -17.30 22.13
N TRP A 226 -8.90 -18.17 22.73
CA TRP A 226 -10.33 -18.28 22.41
C TRP A 226 -11.11 -16.99 22.70
N HIS A 227 -10.84 -16.33 23.82
CA HIS A 227 -11.51 -15.08 24.15
C HIS A 227 -11.09 -13.94 23.20
N LEU A 228 -9.82 -13.87 22.81
CA LEU A 228 -9.36 -12.93 21.81
C LEU A 228 -10.06 -13.19 20.46
N PHE A 229 -10.10 -14.44 20.03
CA PHE A 229 -10.83 -14.85 18.82
C PHE A 229 -12.31 -14.45 18.88
N LEU A 230 -12.99 -14.69 20.03
CA LEU A 230 -14.39 -14.27 20.20
C LEU A 230 -14.57 -12.74 20.17
N ILE A 231 -13.61 -11.96 20.63
CA ILE A 231 -13.66 -10.49 20.51
C ILE A 231 -13.60 -10.11 19.03
N LEU A 232 -12.69 -10.71 18.27
CA LEU A 232 -12.55 -10.47 16.83
C LEU A 232 -13.84 -10.87 16.07
N VAL A 233 -14.32 -12.09 16.27
CA VAL A 233 -15.54 -12.58 15.62
C VAL A 233 -16.74 -11.69 15.92
N LYS A 234 -16.93 -11.29 17.18
CA LYS A 234 -18.05 -10.41 17.57
C LYS A 234 -17.93 -9.02 16.96
N THR A 235 -16.72 -8.50 16.80
CA THR A 235 -16.48 -7.21 16.16
C THR A 235 -16.86 -7.27 14.70
N ASN A 236 -16.42 -8.32 13.96
CA ASN A 236 -16.78 -8.53 12.56
C ASN A 236 -18.30 -8.75 12.39
N LEU A 237 -18.87 -9.66 13.18
CA LEU A 237 -20.30 -9.93 13.11
C LEU A 237 -21.12 -8.66 13.33
N PHE A 238 -20.70 -7.81 14.26
CA PHE A 238 -21.34 -6.52 14.48
C PHE A 238 -21.28 -5.61 13.26
N PHE A 239 -20.11 -5.50 12.63
CA PHE A 239 -19.93 -4.67 11.44
C PHE A 239 -20.82 -5.16 10.29
N TYR A 240 -20.73 -6.45 9.95
CA TYR A 240 -21.47 -7.01 8.82
C TYR A 240 -22.99 -7.07 9.04
N LEU A 241 -23.46 -7.33 10.27
CA LEU A 241 -24.90 -7.28 10.59
C LEU A 241 -25.51 -5.89 10.36
N LEU A 242 -24.74 -4.82 10.50
CA LEU A 242 -25.21 -3.46 10.21
C LEU A 242 -24.96 -3.04 8.77
N LEU A 243 -23.93 -3.58 8.10
CA LEU A 243 -23.58 -3.29 6.73
C LEU A 243 -24.60 -3.88 5.74
N ILE A 244 -24.94 -5.17 5.90
CA ILE A 244 -25.79 -5.90 4.95
C ILE A 244 -27.13 -5.19 4.68
N PRO A 245 -27.90 -4.73 5.69
CA PRO A 245 -29.12 -3.99 5.43
C PRO A 245 -28.93 -2.70 4.63
N LEU A 246 -27.83 -1.99 4.83
CA LEU A 246 -27.53 -0.76 4.08
C LEU A 246 -27.28 -1.06 2.59
N LEU A 247 -26.53 -2.12 2.31
CA LEU A 247 -26.26 -2.55 0.95
C LEU A 247 -27.55 -3.07 0.26
N LEU A 248 -28.37 -3.84 0.96
CA LEU A 248 -29.66 -4.30 0.43
C LEU A 248 -30.61 -3.14 0.10
N ILE A 249 -30.65 -2.10 0.95
CA ILE A 249 -31.46 -0.91 0.67
C ILE A 249 -30.87 -0.14 -0.53
N GLN A 250 -29.55 -0.04 -0.63
CA GLN A 250 -28.90 0.62 -1.76
C GLN A 250 -29.21 -0.09 -3.07
N SER A 251 -29.06 -1.42 -3.13
CA SER A 251 -29.31 -2.20 -4.35
C SER A 251 -30.77 -2.08 -4.88
N LEU A 252 -31.74 -1.84 -3.99
CA LEU A 252 -33.12 -1.59 -4.40
C LEU A 252 -33.29 -0.19 -5.04
N VAL A 253 -32.39 0.75 -4.74
CA VAL A 253 -32.48 2.14 -5.20
C VAL A 253 -31.54 2.40 -6.38
N ASP A 254 -30.52 1.57 -6.60
CA ASP A 254 -29.59 1.71 -7.72
C ASP A 254 -30.29 1.63 -9.10
N GLY A 255 -31.44 0.97 -9.18
CA GLY A 255 -32.29 0.95 -10.38
C GLY A 255 -33.17 2.21 -10.59
N LEU A 256 -33.12 3.19 -9.68
CA LEU A 256 -33.86 4.46 -9.78
C LEU A 256 -33.05 5.54 -10.52
N THR A 257 -33.37 6.81 -10.30
CA THR A 257 -32.60 7.90 -10.88
C THR A 257 -31.23 8.01 -10.23
N HIS A 258 -30.20 8.35 -11.01
CA HIS A 258 -28.84 8.58 -10.57
C HIS A 258 -28.74 9.49 -9.31
N ARG A 259 -29.52 10.59 -9.29
CA ARG A 259 -29.53 11.53 -8.17
C ARG A 259 -30.06 10.92 -6.86
N GLU A 260 -31.10 10.11 -6.92
CA GLU A 260 -31.73 9.48 -5.74
C GLU A 260 -30.81 8.40 -5.19
N SER A 261 -30.22 7.59 -6.07
CA SER A 261 -29.26 6.56 -5.71
C SER A 261 -28.01 7.16 -5.08
N LEU A 262 -27.44 8.24 -5.64
CA LEU A 262 -26.29 8.96 -5.10
C LEU A 262 -26.56 9.53 -3.70
N ILE A 263 -27.70 10.19 -3.48
CA ILE A 263 -28.04 10.76 -2.16
C ILE A 263 -28.11 9.66 -1.10
N LEU A 264 -28.73 8.52 -1.43
CA LEU A 264 -28.76 7.38 -0.53
C LEU A 264 -27.35 6.78 -0.32
N ALA A 265 -26.55 6.66 -1.39
CA ALA A 265 -25.19 6.14 -1.32
C ALA A 265 -24.30 6.99 -0.42
N ILE A 266 -24.35 8.33 -0.52
CA ILE A 266 -23.62 9.22 0.40
C ILE A 266 -24.11 9.02 1.85
N SER A 267 -25.42 8.87 2.05
CA SER A 267 -25.98 8.61 3.38
C SER A 267 -25.49 7.26 3.95
N ASN A 268 -25.50 6.23 3.11
CA ASN A 268 -24.97 4.91 3.47
C ASN A 268 -23.46 4.95 3.73
N TYR A 269 -22.68 5.71 2.95
CA TYR A 269 -21.26 5.91 3.18
C TYR A 269 -20.98 6.51 4.57
N ILE A 270 -21.71 7.55 4.96
CA ILE A 270 -21.63 8.17 6.30
C ILE A 270 -21.93 7.12 7.38
N LEU A 271 -22.97 6.32 7.18
CA LEU A 271 -23.35 5.26 8.13
C LEU A 271 -22.28 4.17 8.22
N ILE A 272 -21.75 3.71 7.09
CA ILE A 272 -20.65 2.71 7.04
C ILE A 272 -19.43 3.20 7.80
N LYS A 273 -19.00 4.46 7.59
CA LYS A 273 -17.89 5.06 8.35
C LYS A 273 -18.17 5.10 9.86
N ASN A 274 -19.37 5.50 10.26
CA ASN A 274 -19.75 5.50 11.68
C ASN A 274 -19.77 4.09 12.27
N ILE A 275 -20.32 3.09 11.56
CA ILE A 275 -20.34 1.68 11.97
C ILE A 275 -18.91 1.17 12.10
N HIS A 276 -18.03 1.50 11.15
CA HIS A 276 -16.62 1.15 11.21
C HIS A 276 -15.96 1.67 12.49
N TYR A 277 -16.05 2.97 12.80
CA TYR A 277 -15.49 3.53 14.03
C TYR A 277 -16.13 2.95 15.31
N MET A 278 -17.42 2.60 15.26
CA MET A 278 -18.08 1.91 16.37
C MET A 278 -17.52 0.50 16.57
N ALA A 279 -17.26 -0.24 15.50
CA ALA A 279 -16.68 -1.58 15.54
C ALA A 279 -15.22 -1.55 16.04
N LEU A 280 -14.40 -0.61 15.54
CA LEU A 280 -13.04 -0.39 16.03
C LEU A 280 -13.02 -0.09 17.52
N THR A 281 -13.96 0.72 17.97
CA THR A 281 -14.10 1.05 19.39
C THR A 281 -14.51 -0.13 20.21
N TYR A 282 -15.48 -0.89 19.73
CA TYR A 282 -15.90 -2.11 20.39
C TYR A 282 -14.71 -3.04 20.60
N PHE A 283 -13.92 -3.25 19.54
CA PHE A 283 -12.69 -4.05 19.62
C PHE A 283 -11.73 -3.48 20.68
N LEU A 284 -11.35 -2.20 20.55
CA LEU A 284 -10.34 -1.56 21.39
C LEU A 284 -10.74 -1.56 22.87
N VAL A 285 -12.00 -1.22 23.17
CA VAL A 285 -12.53 -1.20 24.54
C VAL A 285 -12.65 -2.60 25.11
N LYS A 286 -13.13 -3.58 24.32
CA LYS A 286 -13.20 -4.98 24.74
C LYS A 286 -11.83 -5.58 24.97
N PHE A 287 -10.88 -5.31 24.10
CA PHE A 287 -9.51 -5.76 24.24
C PHE A 287 -8.86 -5.15 25.48
N THR A 288 -9.01 -3.84 25.69
CA THR A 288 -8.47 -3.17 26.90
C THR A 288 -9.11 -3.70 28.17
N SER A 289 -10.45 -3.85 28.21
CA SER A 289 -11.18 -4.43 29.34
C SER A 289 -10.73 -5.87 29.61
N PHE A 290 -10.52 -6.68 28.58
CA PHE A 290 -10.03 -8.04 28.70
C PHE A 290 -8.61 -8.10 29.27
N LEU A 291 -7.72 -7.19 28.86
CA LEU A 291 -6.35 -7.11 29.35
C LEU A 291 -6.25 -6.60 30.79
N THR A 292 -7.09 -5.61 31.17
CA THR A 292 -7.02 -4.96 32.48
C THR A 292 -7.96 -5.55 33.52
N GLY A 293 -9.02 -6.26 33.09
CA GLY A 293 -10.11 -6.70 33.96
C GLY A 293 -11.09 -5.59 34.37
N GLU A 294 -10.93 -4.37 33.82
CA GLU A 294 -11.76 -3.21 34.18
C GLU A 294 -13.10 -3.19 33.39
N GLU A 295 -14.17 -2.67 34.01
CA GLU A 295 -15.49 -2.55 33.35
C GLU A 295 -15.83 -1.13 32.95
N LEU A 296 -16.53 -0.98 31.82
CA LEU A 296 -17.12 0.27 31.38
C LEU A 296 -18.48 0.49 32.05
N ASP A 297 -18.65 1.57 32.80
CA ASP A 297 -19.93 1.98 33.37
C ASP A 297 -20.64 3.09 32.57
N ILE A 298 -22.00 3.04 32.60
CA ILE A 298 -22.83 4.06 31.95
C ILE A 298 -22.96 5.24 32.89
N MET A 299 -22.43 6.41 32.50
CA MET A 299 -22.61 7.62 33.28
C MET A 299 -23.74 8.49 32.69
N PRO A 300 -24.61 9.09 33.56
CA PRO A 300 -25.57 10.09 33.11
C PRO A 300 -24.85 11.31 32.54
N ARG A 301 -25.31 11.82 31.36
CA ARG A 301 -24.71 12.97 30.67
C ARG A 301 -25.24 14.29 31.23
N ARG A 302 -24.39 15.35 31.16
CA ARG A 302 -24.81 16.73 31.39
C ARG A 302 -25.44 17.30 30.11
N LYS A 303 -26.39 18.24 30.19
CA LYS A 303 -27.02 18.88 29.02
C LYS A 303 -25.98 19.51 28.05
N LYS A 304 -24.92 20.13 28.57
CA LYS A 304 -23.81 20.68 27.76
C LYS A 304 -23.08 19.64 26.93
N ASP A 305 -22.98 18.40 27.40
CA ASP A 305 -22.33 17.31 26.67
C ASP A 305 -23.15 16.86 25.45
N HIS A 306 -24.46 17.11 25.41
CA HIS A 306 -25.29 16.79 24.25
C HIS A 306 -24.97 17.71 23.06
N ILE A 307 -24.81 19.01 23.27
CA ILE A 307 -24.48 19.97 22.20
C ILE A 307 -23.13 19.62 21.59
N MET A 308 -22.10 19.46 22.42
CA MET A 308 -20.75 19.09 21.96
C MET A 308 -20.75 17.77 21.17
N ARG A 309 -21.50 16.77 21.65
CA ARG A 309 -21.64 15.49 20.94
C ARG A 309 -22.20 15.68 19.54
N TRP A 310 -23.35 16.37 19.44
CA TRP A 310 -24.00 16.56 18.14
C TRP A 310 -23.13 17.41 17.21
N SER A 311 -22.37 18.38 17.74
CA SER A 311 -21.41 19.15 16.96
C SER A 311 -20.30 18.25 16.37
N VAL A 312 -19.67 17.39 17.20
CA VAL A 312 -18.62 16.46 16.72
C VAL A 312 -19.19 15.46 15.70
N MET A 313 -20.36 14.90 15.97
CA MET A 313 -21.01 13.98 15.04
C MET A 313 -21.41 14.67 13.74
N GLY A 314 -21.92 15.90 13.80
CA GLY A 314 -22.26 16.70 12.63
C GLY A 314 -21.04 17.02 11.77
N CYS A 315 -19.95 17.50 12.40
CA CYS A 315 -18.69 17.76 11.68
C CYS A 315 -18.11 16.49 11.02
N ALA A 316 -18.11 15.37 11.74
CA ALA A 316 -17.66 14.09 11.19
C ALA A 316 -18.55 13.64 10.01
N SER A 317 -19.88 13.79 10.13
CA SER A 317 -20.81 13.43 9.05
C SER A 317 -20.62 14.30 7.81
N VAL A 318 -20.40 15.61 7.98
CA VAL A 318 -20.09 16.50 6.84
C VAL A 318 -18.79 16.08 6.17
N PHE A 319 -17.75 15.79 6.95
CA PHE A 319 -16.48 15.31 6.42
C PHE A 319 -16.66 14.00 5.64
N PHE A 320 -17.38 13.02 6.23
CA PHE A 320 -17.67 11.75 5.54
C PHE A 320 -18.58 11.92 4.32
N ALA A 321 -19.47 12.92 4.31
CA ALA A 321 -20.28 13.22 3.14
C ALA A 321 -19.41 13.72 1.97
N ILE A 322 -18.46 14.62 2.24
CA ILE A 322 -17.51 15.13 1.24
C ILE A 322 -16.61 13.98 0.74
N GLU A 323 -16.06 13.19 1.64
CA GLU A 323 -15.24 12.01 1.30
C GLU A 323 -16.04 11.01 0.47
N GLY A 324 -17.30 10.74 0.88
CA GLY A 324 -18.20 9.84 0.18
C GLY A 324 -18.58 10.36 -1.21
N TYR A 325 -18.90 11.64 -1.34
CA TYR A 325 -19.20 12.25 -2.64
C TYR A 325 -18.01 12.13 -3.59
N VAL A 326 -16.82 12.51 -3.15
CA VAL A 326 -15.60 12.39 -3.96
C VAL A 326 -15.31 10.92 -4.33
N TYR A 327 -15.56 9.97 -3.43
CA TYR A 327 -15.34 8.54 -3.68
C TYR A 327 -16.34 7.95 -4.68
N LEU A 328 -17.62 8.31 -4.56
CA LEU A 328 -18.71 7.75 -5.35
C LEU A 328 -18.84 8.40 -6.73
N GLU A 329 -18.47 9.68 -6.84
CA GLU A 329 -18.57 10.49 -8.08
C GLU A 329 -17.19 10.77 -8.69
N ALA A 330 -16.11 10.08 -8.21
CA ALA A 330 -14.81 10.23 -8.85
C ALA A 330 -14.95 9.80 -10.32
N PRO A 331 -15.07 10.74 -11.28
CA PRO A 331 -15.28 10.36 -12.66
C PRO A 331 -14.01 9.67 -13.15
N VAL A 332 -14.18 8.60 -13.90
CA VAL A 332 -13.12 8.10 -14.78
C VAL A 332 -13.02 9.10 -15.96
N VAL A 333 -12.61 10.33 -15.63
CA VAL A 333 -12.55 11.45 -16.60
C VAL A 333 -11.54 11.15 -17.69
N ASN A 334 -10.44 10.48 -17.33
CA ASN A 334 -9.43 10.01 -18.25
C ASN A 334 -9.15 8.54 -17.94
N PRO A 335 -9.64 7.60 -18.74
CA PRO A 335 -9.30 6.20 -18.55
C PRO A 335 -7.79 5.99 -18.66
N PRO A 336 -7.18 5.18 -17.78
CA PRO A 336 -5.77 4.85 -17.86
C PRO A 336 -5.49 4.05 -19.14
N LEU A 337 -4.29 4.21 -19.70
CA LEU A 337 -3.81 3.35 -20.77
C LEU A 337 -3.72 1.92 -20.28
N VAL A 338 -4.15 0.96 -21.10
CA VAL A 338 -3.98 -0.48 -20.82
C VAL A 338 -2.77 -0.99 -21.58
N ILE A 339 -1.74 -1.39 -20.83
CA ILE A 339 -0.40 -1.69 -21.35
C ILE A 339 -0.12 -3.18 -21.14
N SER A 340 0.23 -3.91 -22.21
CA SER A 340 0.64 -5.30 -22.11
C SER A 340 2.02 -5.40 -21.49
N HIS A 341 2.21 -6.26 -20.49
CA HIS A 341 3.50 -6.53 -19.87
C HIS A 341 4.29 -7.55 -20.69
N ARG A 342 5.53 -7.24 -21.05
CA ARG A 342 6.47 -8.08 -21.83
C ARG A 342 5.90 -8.62 -23.15
N GLY A 343 4.93 -7.92 -23.72
CA GLY A 343 4.33 -8.32 -25.00
C GLY A 343 3.47 -9.59 -24.96
N VAL A 344 2.99 -10.00 -23.80
CA VAL A 344 2.11 -11.18 -23.63
C VAL A 344 0.79 -10.78 -22.95
N SER A 345 -0.24 -11.60 -23.15
CA SER A 345 -1.49 -11.49 -22.41
C SER A 345 -2.01 -12.89 -22.11
N ASN A 346 -2.31 -13.17 -20.83
CA ASN A 346 -2.82 -14.44 -20.35
C ASN A 346 -2.02 -15.66 -20.85
N GLY A 347 -0.68 -15.54 -20.88
CA GLY A 347 0.22 -16.61 -21.29
C GLY A 347 0.11 -17.02 -22.75
N ASN A 348 -0.27 -16.12 -23.67
CA ASN A 348 -0.50 -16.40 -25.09
C ASN A 348 0.76 -16.69 -25.92
N GLY A 349 1.95 -16.64 -25.30
CA GLY A 349 3.23 -16.88 -25.95
C GLY A 349 4.41 -16.84 -25.01
N VAL A 350 5.62 -16.76 -25.57
CA VAL A 350 6.85 -16.49 -24.82
C VAL A 350 7.07 -14.99 -24.74
N GLN A 351 7.35 -14.48 -23.54
CA GLN A 351 7.58 -13.06 -23.30
C GLN A 351 8.65 -12.48 -24.23
N ASN A 352 8.52 -11.19 -24.60
CA ASN A 352 9.53 -10.45 -25.36
C ASN A 352 9.86 -11.06 -26.74
N THR A 353 8.87 -11.67 -27.42
CA THR A 353 9.06 -12.27 -28.76
C THR A 353 8.14 -11.63 -29.79
N VAL A 354 8.56 -11.67 -31.06
CA VAL A 354 7.76 -11.16 -32.17
C VAL A 354 6.43 -11.89 -32.30
N GLU A 355 6.43 -13.22 -32.08
CA GLU A 355 5.22 -14.04 -32.18
C GLU A 355 4.19 -13.67 -31.10
N SER A 356 4.63 -13.38 -29.88
CA SER A 356 3.71 -12.92 -28.82
C SER A 356 3.23 -11.48 -29.06
N LEU A 357 4.08 -10.60 -29.56
CA LEU A 357 3.69 -9.26 -29.99
C LEU A 357 2.56 -9.30 -31.03
N GLU A 358 2.67 -10.16 -32.05
CA GLU A 358 1.66 -10.31 -33.10
C GLU A 358 0.29 -10.74 -32.54
N LYS A 359 0.29 -11.67 -31.61
CA LYS A 359 -0.94 -12.14 -30.93
C LYS A 359 -1.51 -11.05 -30.04
N THR A 360 -0.66 -10.40 -29.25
CA THR A 360 -1.06 -9.37 -28.27
C THR A 360 -1.55 -8.10 -28.95
N ALA A 361 -0.97 -7.70 -30.08
CA ALA A 361 -1.41 -6.56 -30.88
C ALA A 361 -2.86 -6.73 -31.39
N GLN A 362 -3.35 -7.96 -31.59
CA GLN A 362 -4.74 -8.22 -31.98
C GLN A 362 -5.72 -7.82 -30.86
N LEU A 363 -5.28 -7.84 -29.59
CA LEU A 363 -6.05 -7.40 -28.45
C LEU A 363 -6.04 -5.86 -28.30
N LYS A 364 -5.30 -5.15 -29.17
CA LYS A 364 -5.24 -3.68 -29.26
C LYS A 364 -4.89 -3.00 -27.92
N PRO A 365 -3.78 -3.34 -27.24
CA PRO A 365 -3.32 -2.56 -26.11
C PRO A 365 -2.92 -1.14 -26.55
N ASP A 366 -3.00 -0.17 -25.64
CA ASP A 366 -2.53 1.20 -25.92
C ASP A 366 -1.02 1.22 -26.14
N LEU A 367 -0.28 0.45 -25.34
CA LEU A 367 1.15 0.21 -25.45
C LEU A 367 1.45 -1.27 -25.20
N VAL A 368 2.54 -1.75 -25.78
CA VAL A 368 3.18 -3.02 -25.41
C VAL A 368 4.48 -2.70 -24.71
N GLU A 369 4.57 -3.06 -23.44
CA GLU A 369 5.79 -2.98 -22.67
C GLU A 369 6.69 -4.16 -23.00
N MET A 370 8.02 -3.91 -23.07
CA MET A 370 9.01 -4.91 -23.42
C MET A 370 10.43 -4.51 -23.01
N ASP A 371 11.30 -5.51 -22.87
CA ASP A 371 12.63 -5.38 -22.28
C ASP A 371 13.75 -5.54 -23.29
N VAL A 372 14.73 -4.66 -23.24
CA VAL A 372 15.91 -4.65 -24.13
C VAL A 372 17.19 -4.72 -23.32
N GLN A 373 18.12 -5.57 -23.75
CA GLN A 373 19.49 -5.66 -23.20
C GLN A 373 20.52 -5.60 -24.34
N GLU A 374 21.74 -5.09 -24.03
CA GLU A 374 22.87 -5.13 -24.94
C GLU A 374 23.46 -6.54 -25.01
N THR A 375 23.97 -6.93 -26.18
CA THR A 375 24.66 -8.20 -26.42
C THR A 375 26.18 -8.01 -26.40
N LYS A 376 26.94 -9.11 -26.43
CA LYS A 376 28.42 -9.07 -26.46
C LYS A 376 28.99 -8.24 -27.62
N ASP A 377 28.33 -8.21 -28.76
CA ASP A 377 28.73 -7.49 -29.98
C ASP A 377 28.07 -6.11 -30.12
N GLY A 378 27.50 -5.59 -29.00
CA GLY A 378 26.91 -4.25 -28.96
C GLY A 378 25.59 -4.11 -29.73
N GLN A 379 24.93 -5.24 -30.06
CA GLN A 379 23.58 -5.27 -30.61
C GLN A 379 22.55 -5.32 -29.48
N PHE A 380 21.25 -5.30 -29.82
CA PHE A 380 20.17 -5.26 -28.84
C PHE A 380 19.22 -6.45 -29.00
N VAL A 381 18.96 -7.12 -27.88
CA VAL A 381 18.15 -8.33 -27.80
C VAL A 381 16.99 -8.15 -26.84
N MET A 382 15.88 -8.84 -27.12
CA MET A 382 14.68 -8.86 -26.32
C MET A 382 14.83 -9.83 -25.15
N MET A 383 15.01 -9.32 -23.92
CA MET A 383 15.19 -10.18 -22.73
C MET A 383 14.95 -9.42 -21.44
N HIS A 384 14.10 -9.97 -20.56
CA HIS A 384 13.86 -9.39 -19.24
C HIS A 384 14.94 -9.80 -18.22
N ASP A 385 15.18 -11.12 -18.08
CA ASP A 385 16.04 -11.65 -17.04
C ASP A 385 17.51 -11.33 -17.26
N ALA A 386 18.28 -11.20 -16.19
CA ALA A 386 19.72 -10.99 -16.25
C ALA A 386 20.49 -12.20 -16.83
N ASN A 387 19.86 -13.37 -16.93
CA ASN A 387 20.43 -14.58 -17.54
C ASN A 387 19.37 -15.41 -18.26
N LEU A 388 19.80 -16.31 -19.12
CA LEU A 388 18.95 -17.13 -19.98
C LEU A 388 18.41 -18.41 -19.30
N LYS A 389 18.60 -18.54 -17.97
CA LYS A 389 18.30 -19.79 -17.26
C LYS A 389 16.81 -20.13 -17.25
N SER A 390 15.95 -19.16 -17.09
CA SER A 390 14.49 -19.36 -17.03
C SER A 390 13.92 -19.77 -18.36
N LEU A 391 14.33 -19.14 -19.47
CA LEU A 391 13.75 -19.35 -20.80
C LEU A 391 14.49 -20.40 -21.62
N ALA A 392 15.83 -20.46 -21.55
CA ALA A 392 16.65 -21.36 -22.36
C ALA A 392 17.40 -22.45 -21.55
N GLY A 393 17.28 -22.48 -20.20
CA GLY A 393 18.02 -23.40 -19.35
C GLY A 393 19.52 -23.12 -19.22
N LEU A 394 20.03 -22.04 -19.82
CA LEU A 394 21.44 -21.68 -19.88
C LEU A 394 21.81 -20.63 -18.83
N ASN A 395 22.82 -20.88 -18.02
CA ASN A 395 23.29 -19.92 -17.01
C ASN A 395 24.35 -18.96 -17.57
N VAL A 396 23.96 -18.21 -18.61
CA VAL A 396 24.77 -17.18 -19.27
C VAL A 396 23.94 -15.89 -19.40
N THR A 397 24.59 -14.74 -19.49
CA THR A 397 23.91 -13.45 -19.67
C THR A 397 23.86 -13.08 -21.16
N PRO A 398 22.93 -12.23 -21.61
CA PRO A 398 22.93 -11.73 -23.00
C PRO A 398 24.27 -11.12 -23.42
N GLN A 399 24.96 -10.43 -22.52
CA GLN A 399 26.27 -9.81 -22.76
C GLN A 399 27.42 -10.82 -22.94
N ASP A 400 27.21 -12.10 -22.68
CA ASP A 400 28.21 -13.15 -22.90
C ASP A 400 28.17 -13.74 -24.32
N LEU A 401 27.10 -13.49 -25.08
CA LEU A 401 26.81 -14.04 -26.41
C LEU A 401 26.58 -12.92 -27.43
N THR A 402 26.94 -13.20 -28.70
CA THR A 402 26.57 -12.32 -29.81
C THR A 402 25.07 -12.44 -30.13
N LEU A 403 24.52 -11.45 -30.83
CA LEU A 403 23.12 -11.48 -31.25
C LEU A 403 22.81 -12.72 -32.10
N ASP A 404 23.71 -13.10 -33.03
CA ASP A 404 23.53 -14.28 -33.85
C ASP A 404 23.50 -15.58 -33.03
N GLU A 405 24.35 -15.70 -32.01
CA GLU A 405 24.33 -16.83 -31.09
C GLU A 405 23.02 -16.89 -30.30
N LEU A 406 22.54 -15.74 -29.81
CA LEU A 406 21.27 -15.63 -29.06
C LEU A 406 20.07 -16.04 -29.92
N LYS A 407 19.99 -15.59 -31.16
CA LYS A 407 18.89 -15.91 -32.10
C LYS A 407 18.82 -17.39 -32.48
N GLN A 408 19.87 -18.18 -32.23
CA GLN A 408 19.83 -19.65 -32.44
C GLN A 408 19.22 -20.41 -31.26
N LEU A 409 19.12 -19.79 -30.09
CA LEU A 409 18.61 -20.44 -28.88
C LEU A 409 17.10 -20.62 -28.93
N ASP A 410 16.66 -21.83 -28.57
CA ASP A 410 15.25 -22.10 -28.30
C ASP A 410 14.90 -21.64 -26.88
N ILE A 411 13.79 -20.95 -26.75
CA ILE A 411 13.24 -20.49 -25.49
C ILE A 411 11.83 -21.03 -25.27
N TYR A 412 11.50 -21.28 -24.01
CA TYR A 412 10.28 -21.96 -23.61
C TYR A 412 9.58 -21.20 -22.49
N GLU A 413 8.30 -20.92 -22.65
CA GLU A 413 7.44 -20.33 -21.64
C GLU A 413 5.98 -20.59 -21.97
N ASN A 414 5.10 -20.72 -20.96
CA ASN A 414 3.65 -20.90 -21.12
C ASN A 414 3.23 -22.04 -22.06
N GLY A 415 4.08 -23.06 -22.23
CA GLY A 415 3.84 -24.18 -23.16
C GLY A 415 4.18 -23.87 -24.62
N TYR A 416 4.73 -22.70 -24.91
CA TYR A 416 5.21 -22.31 -26.24
C TYR A 416 6.73 -22.45 -26.34
N GLN A 417 7.19 -22.66 -27.58
CA GLN A 417 8.62 -22.67 -27.95
C GLN A 417 8.82 -21.71 -29.12
N THR A 418 9.85 -20.90 -29.04
CA THR A 418 10.26 -19.99 -30.12
C THR A 418 11.75 -19.65 -30.01
N LYS A 419 12.23 -18.72 -30.84
CA LYS A 419 13.60 -18.17 -30.81
C LYS A 419 13.63 -16.84 -30.10
N ILE A 420 14.80 -16.48 -29.56
CA ILE A 420 15.03 -15.13 -29.01
C ILE A 420 14.94 -14.12 -30.16
N SER A 421 14.18 -13.03 -29.94
CA SER A 421 14.02 -11.95 -30.92
C SER A 421 15.09 -10.87 -30.76
N SER A 422 15.59 -10.31 -31.89
CA SER A 422 16.35 -9.05 -31.84
C SER A 422 15.41 -7.88 -31.57
N PHE A 423 15.96 -6.78 -31.04
CA PHE A 423 15.18 -5.55 -30.93
C PHE A 423 14.82 -4.95 -32.30
N ASP A 424 15.70 -5.09 -33.32
CA ASP A 424 15.40 -4.69 -34.68
C ASP A 424 14.15 -5.39 -35.24
N ASP A 425 14.10 -6.71 -35.15
CA ASP A 425 12.94 -7.48 -35.62
C ASP A 425 11.66 -7.07 -34.89
N TYR A 426 11.77 -6.86 -33.57
CA TYR A 426 10.63 -6.53 -32.72
C TYR A 426 10.08 -5.12 -33.01
N ILE A 427 10.93 -4.08 -33.03
CA ILE A 427 10.47 -2.71 -33.27
C ILE A 427 9.95 -2.51 -34.69
N ASN A 428 10.57 -3.17 -35.68
CA ASN A 428 10.09 -3.14 -37.06
C ASN A 428 8.70 -3.78 -37.17
N ARG A 429 8.51 -4.94 -36.52
CA ARG A 429 7.22 -5.61 -36.52
C ARG A 429 6.14 -4.81 -35.77
N ALA A 430 6.50 -4.18 -34.65
CA ALA A 430 5.59 -3.28 -33.94
C ALA A 430 5.13 -2.11 -34.83
N ASN A 431 6.06 -1.53 -35.58
CA ASN A 431 5.76 -0.44 -36.53
C ASN A 431 4.83 -0.91 -37.66
N ASP A 432 5.06 -2.10 -38.23
CA ASP A 432 4.19 -2.68 -39.26
C ASP A 432 2.75 -2.91 -38.74
N LEU A 433 2.64 -3.29 -37.47
CA LEU A 433 1.36 -3.47 -36.78
C LEU A 433 0.74 -2.16 -36.26
N HIS A 434 1.41 -1.02 -36.44
CA HIS A 434 1.03 0.26 -35.83
C HIS A 434 0.89 0.20 -34.30
N GLN A 435 1.62 -0.72 -33.66
CA GLN A 435 1.59 -0.93 -32.22
C GLN A 435 2.67 -0.08 -31.54
N LYS A 436 2.25 0.81 -30.64
CA LYS A 436 3.18 1.60 -29.83
C LYS A 436 3.81 0.74 -28.74
N LEU A 437 5.07 1.04 -28.41
CA LEU A 437 5.86 0.34 -27.41
C LEU A 437 6.15 1.22 -26.20
N LEU A 438 6.29 0.59 -25.03
CA LEU A 438 6.95 1.11 -23.85
C LEU A 438 8.24 0.30 -23.64
N ILE A 439 9.37 0.86 -24.04
CA ILE A 439 10.66 0.18 -24.17
C ILE A 439 11.44 0.31 -22.87
N GLU A 440 11.57 -0.80 -22.13
CA GLU A 440 12.42 -0.83 -20.94
C GLU A 440 13.87 -1.15 -21.30
N ILE A 441 14.77 -0.19 -21.03
CA ILE A 441 16.20 -0.42 -21.14
C ILE A 441 16.72 -1.01 -19.84
N LYS A 442 17.13 -2.28 -19.89
CA LYS A 442 17.80 -2.98 -18.79
C LYS A 442 19.30 -2.68 -18.87
N THR A 443 19.86 -2.25 -17.75
CA THR A 443 21.30 -1.99 -17.66
C THR A 443 22.01 -3.04 -16.80
N SER A 444 23.22 -3.35 -17.15
CA SER A 444 24.08 -4.28 -16.44
C SER A 444 25.51 -3.71 -16.30
N ARG A 445 26.28 -4.28 -15.38
CA ARG A 445 27.71 -3.92 -15.23
C ARG A 445 28.58 -4.40 -16.40
N LYS A 446 28.05 -5.26 -17.27
CA LYS A 446 28.75 -5.83 -18.43
C LYS A 446 28.50 -5.03 -19.70
N ASP A 447 27.55 -4.08 -19.69
CA ASP A 447 27.21 -3.28 -20.84
C ASP A 447 28.38 -2.36 -21.22
N SER A 448 28.45 -2.00 -22.49
CA SER A 448 29.43 -1.03 -22.99
C SER A 448 29.16 0.36 -22.39
N ALA A 449 30.22 1.12 -22.18
CA ALA A 449 30.09 2.49 -21.66
C ALA A 449 29.28 3.42 -22.60
N GLN A 450 29.17 3.08 -23.88
CA GLN A 450 28.46 3.82 -24.92
C GLN A 450 27.10 3.18 -25.28
N MET A 451 26.63 2.18 -24.54
CA MET A 451 25.40 1.42 -24.85
C MET A 451 24.22 2.35 -25.20
N MET A 452 23.96 3.35 -24.37
CA MET A 452 22.83 4.26 -24.58
C MET A 452 23.04 5.21 -25.77
N ASP A 453 24.28 5.65 -26.01
CA ASP A 453 24.59 6.50 -27.18
C ASP A 453 24.36 5.70 -28.48
N HIS A 454 24.84 4.44 -28.55
CA HIS A 454 24.59 3.53 -29.68
C HIS A 454 23.10 3.23 -29.85
N PHE A 455 22.37 2.97 -28.76
CA PHE A 455 20.94 2.71 -28.83
C PHE A 455 20.17 3.91 -29.40
N LEU A 456 20.44 5.10 -28.91
CA LEU A 456 19.75 6.32 -29.35
C LEU A 456 20.13 6.73 -30.77
N ASP A 457 21.39 6.56 -31.15
CA ASP A 457 21.84 6.82 -32.53
C ASP A 457 21.14 5.90 -33.54
N GLN A 458 20.92 4.63 -33.17
CA GLN A 458 20.29 3.63 -34.02
C GLN A 458 18.76 3.73 -34.06
N TYR A 459 18.13 3.97 -32.91
CA TYR A 459 16.68 3.83 -32.74
C TYR A 459 15.95 5.12 -32.34
N GLY A 460 16.65 6.14 -31.83
CA GLY A 460 16.00 7.32 -31.23
C GLY A 460 15.07 8.05 -32.20
N ALA A 461 15.49 8.24 -33.47
CA ALA A 461 14.64 8.86 -34.50
C ALA A 461 13.39 8.02 -34.78
N LYS A 462 13.52 6.69 -34.86
CA LYS A 462 12.41 5.75 -35.06
C LYS A 462 11.43 5.76 -33.87
N ILE A 463 11.95 5.72 -32.65
CA ILE A 463 11.16 5.81 -31.42
C ILE A 463 10.29 7.06 -31.40
N LYS A 464 10.87 8.22 -31.75
CA LYS A 464 10.15 9.48 -31.83
C LYS A 464 9.07 9.48 -32.91
N VAL A 465 9.40 9.05 -34.13
CA VAL A 465 8.51 9.11 -35.30
C VAL A 465 7.27 8.22 -35.09
N TYR A 466 7.45 7.04 -34.52
CA TYR A 466 6.33 6.10 -34.25
C TYR A 466 5.64 6.32 -32.92
N GLY A 467 6.13 7.28 -32.10
CA GLY A 467 5.51 7.65 -30.83
C GLY A 467 5.65 6.57 -29.75
N HIS A 468 6.73 5.79 -29.82
CA HIS A 468 7.10 4.88 -28.73
C HIS A 468 7.54 5.66 -27.50
N GLN A 469 7.50 5.00 -26.35
CA GLN A 469 7.91 5.55 -25.07
C GLN A 469 9.03 4.69 -24.49
N MET A 470 9.80 5.23 -23.56
CA MET A 470 10.90 4.51 -22.93
C MET A 470 10.76 4.49 -21.41
N GLN A 471 11.34 3.49 -20.77
CA GLN A 471 11.48 3.44 -19.32
C GLN A 471 12.77 2.75 -18.88
N SER A 472 13.23 3.00 -17.67
CA SER A 472 14.36 2.29 -17.06
C SER A 472 14.38 2.43 -15.54
N LEU A 473 14.98 1.44 -14.86
CA LEU A 473 15.40 1.51 -13.45
C LEU A 473 16.66 2.35 -13.27
N ASP A 474 17.44 2.55 -14.33
CA ASP A 474 18.67 3.33 -14.31
C ASP A 474 18.39 4.80 -14.71
N TYR A 475 18.61 5.71 -13.78
CA TYR A 475 18.36 7.13 -14.03
C TYR A 475 19.29 7.71 -15.11
N HIS A 476 20.48 7.12 -15.32
CA HIS A 476 21.38 7.54 -16.40
C HIS A 476 20.75 7.37 -17.79
N VAL A 477 19.94 6.31 -17.98
CA VAL A 477 19.14 6.13 -19.22
C VAL A 477 18.16 7.29 -19.40
N ILE A 478 17.47 7.70 -18.31
CA ILE A 478 16.52 8.83 -18.34
C ILE A 478 17.23 10.12 -18.78
N GLU A 479 18.41 10.38 -18.20
CA GLU A 479 19.22 11.55 -18.56
C GLU A 479 19.66 11.53 -20.02
N LYS A 480 20.16 10.40 -20.52
CA LYS A 480 20.58 10.22 -21.90
C LYS A 480 19.42 10.45 -22.89
N VAL A 481 18.26 9.86 -22.66
CA VAL A 481 17.07 10.06 -23.50
C VAL A 481 16.63 11.53 -23.48
N THR A 482 16.56 12.14 -22.29
CA THR A 482 16.14 13.55 -22.15
C THR A 482 17.15 14.52 -22.81
N GLN A 483 18.44 14.19 -22.81
CA GLN A 483 19.50 14.97 -23.51
C GLN A 483 19.42 14.79 -25.01
N TYR A 484 19.13 13.57 -25.48
CA TYR A 484 18.99 13.28 -26.92
C TYR A 484 17.79 14.03 -27.53
N ASP A 485 16.59 13.81 -26.96
CA ASP A 485 15.37 14.49 -27.38
C ASP A 485 14.33 14.52 -26.27
N LYS A 486 13.91 15.72 -25.82
CA LYS A 486 12.90 15.93 -24.78
C LYS A 486 11.48 15.54 -25.19
N GLU A 487 11.23 15.33 -26.48
CA GLU A 487 9.92 14.92 -26.98
C GLU A 487 9.71 13.40 -26.91
N ILE A 488 10.76 12.61 -26.66
CA ILE A 488 10.63 11.17 -26.38
C ILE A 488 10.16 11.00 -24.93
N PRO A 489 8.94 10.47 -24.69
CA PRO A 489 8.49 10.25 -23.35
C PRO A 489 9.33 9.18 -22.65
N VAL A 490 9.89 9.52 -21.49
CA VAL A 490 10.72 8.59 -20.73
C VAL A 490 10.30 8.54 -19.27
N TYR A 491 10.14 7.31 -18.72
CA TYR A 491 9.62 7.04 -17.39
C TYR A 491 10.71 6.42 -16.50
N PHE A 492 10.79 6.92 -15.28
CA PHE A 492 11.70 6.35 -14.30
C PHE A 492 10.99 5.27 -13.48
N ILE A 493 11.49 4.04 -13.53
CA ILE A 493 10.92 2.91 -12.81
C ILE A 493 11.33 2.97 -11.33
N LEU A 494 10.36 3.00 -10.44
CA LEU A 494 10.54 3.02 -9.01
C LEU A 494 9.78 1.85 -8.35
N PRO A 495 10.45 0.71 -8.11
CA PRO A 495 9.82 -0.43 -7.43
C PRO A 495 9.39 -0.10 -5.99
N TYR A 496 10.06 0.86 -5.37
CA TYR A 496 9.78 1.37 -4.04
C TYR A 496 10.21 2.83 -3.92
N ASN A 497 9.38 3.64 -3.28
CA ASN A 497 9.70 5.04 -3.04
C ASN A 497 9.46 5.45 -1.58
N SER A 498 10.48 6.01 -0.94
CA SER A 498 10.43 6.54 0.43
C SER A 498 10.41 8.08 0.49
N VAL A 499 11.01 8.72 -0.51
CA VAL A 499 11.08 10.19 -0.63
C VAL A 499 10.75 10.57 -2.05
N PHE A 500 9.81 11.50 -2.27
CA PHE A 500 9.38 11.90 -3.60
C PHE A 500 10.59 12.38 -4.44
N PRO A 501 10.86 11.75 -5.60
CA PRO A 501 12.02 12.07 -6.41
C PRO A 501 11.86 13.41 -7.14
N ARG A 502 12.97 14.02 -7.52
CA ARG A 502 13.01 15.26 -8.29
C ARG A 502 13.75 15.03 -9.61
N THR A 503 13.07 14.40 -10.56
CA THR A 503 13.66 14.00 -11.83
C THR A 503 13.08 14.78 -13.00
N ASN A 504 13.79 14.76 -14.15
CA ASN A 504 13.33 15.32 -15.41
C ASN A 504 12.57 14.29 -16.27
N ALA A 505 12.23 13.13 -15.71
CA ALA A 505 11.43 12.13 -16.39
C ALA A 505 10.04 12.65 -16.75
N THR A 506 9.47 12.18 -17.84
CA THR A 506 8.08 12.47 -18.23
C THR A 506 7.10 11.98 -17.16
N GLY A 507 7.46 10.90 -16.48
CA GLY A 507 6.68 10.30 -15.41
C GLY A 507 7.43 9.18 -14.69
N TYR A 508 6.68 8.41 -13.93
CA TYR A 508 7.18 7.28 -13.17
C TYR A 508 6.40 6.01 -13.49
N THR A 509 7.09 4.88 -13.41
CA THR A 509 6.47 3.55 -13.47
C THR A 509 6.68 2.88 -12.11
N MET A 510 5.60 2.60 -11.36
CA MET A 510 5.68 2.14 -9.98
C MET A 510 4.98 0.81 -9.77
N GLU A 511 5.48 0.05 -8.80
CA GLU A 511 4.80 -1.14 -8.30
C GLU A 511 3.57 -0.72 -7.47
N TYR A 512 2.38 -1.26 -7.79
CA TYR A 512 1.09 -0.78 -7.27
C TYR A 512 0.95 -0.92 -5.75
N SER A 513 1.54 -1.95 -5.13
CA SER A 513 1.38 -2.19 -3.70
C SER A 513 2.09 -1.11 -2.86
N THR A 514 3.15 -0.52 -3.39
CA THR A 514 3.95 0.54 -2.75
C THR A 514 3.41 1.95 -3.02
N LEU A 515 2.48 2.10 -3.96
CA LEU A 515 1.87 3.37 -4.32
C LEU A 515 0.89 3.86 -3.25
N ASP A 516 0.90 5.17 -2.98
CA ASP A 516 -0.03 5.84 -2.07
C ASP A 516 -0.57 7.17 -2.61
N GLU A 517 -1.66 7.64 -2.00
CA GLU A 517 -2.31 8.91 -2.34
C GLU A 517 -1.36 10.12 -2.25
N TYR A 518 -0.38 10.06 -1.34
CA TYR A 518 0.58 11.14 -1.16
C TYR A 518 1.49 11.31 -2.39
N PHE A 519 2.00 10.19 -2.93
CA PHE A 519 2.83 10.20 -4.14
C PHE A 519 2.05 10.78 -5.33
N VAL A 520 0.82 10.32 -5.54
CA VAL A 520 -0.06 10.79 -6.62
C VAL A 520 -0.37 12.29 -6.50
N THR A 521 -0.68 12.76 -5.30
CA THR A 521 -0.93 14.20 -5.05
C THR A 521 0.29 15.06 -5.43
N LYS A 522 1.52 14.55 -5.21
CA LYS A 522 2.73 15.24 -5.63
C LYS A 522 2.90 15.28 -7.14
N LEU A 523 2.55 14.20 -7.83
CA LEU A 523 2.60 14.14 -9.30
C LEU A 523 1.68 15.17 -9.96
N TRP A 524 0.49 15.40 -9.42
CA TRP A 524 -0.40 16.44 -9.94
C TRP A 524 0.25 17.82 -9.96
N ASN A 525 1.05 18.14 -8.93
CA ASN A 525 1.76 19.42 -8.87
C ASN A 525 2.92 19.53 -9.87
N THR A 526 3.55 18.41 -10.22
CA THR A 526 4.68 18.35 -11.18
C THR A 526 4.25 18.10 -12.61
N LYS A 527 2.97 17.77 -12.84
CA LYS A 527 2.40 17.36 -14.14
C LYS A 527 3.09 16.15 -14.77
N GLN A 528 3.73 15.32 -13.95
CA GLN A 528 4.35 14.07 -14.38
C GLN A 528 3.31 12.95 -14.37
N LYS A 529 3.45 12.01 -15.30
CA LYS A 529 2.55 10.87 -15.45
C LYS A 529 2.93 9.70 -14.56
N LEU A 530 1.98 8.80 -14.35
CA LEU A 530 2.14 7.61 -13.52
C LEU A 530 1.62 6.35 -14.21
N TYR A 531 2.52 5.41 -14.46
CA TYR A 531 2.18 4.04 -14.84
C TYR A 531 2.39 3.12 -13.65
N VAL A 532 1.60 2.06 -13.56
CA VAL A 532 1.68 1.09 -12.46
C VAL A 532 1.72 -0.34 -12.96
N TRP A 533 2.45 -1.21 -12.24
CA TRP A 533 2.64 -2.63 -12.54
C TRP A 533 2.64 -3.48 -11.27
N THR A 534 2.32 -4.78 -11.31
CA THR A 534 1.59 -5.45 -12.36
C THR A 534 0.13 -5.55 -11.93
N ILE A 535 -0.80 -5.14 -12.78
CA ILE A 535 -2.23 -5.06 -12.46
C ILE A 535 -2.94 -6.29 -13.02
N ASN A 536 -3.05 -7.35 -12.22
CA ASN A 536 -3.63 -8.63 -12.63
C ASN A 536 -4.90 -8.98 -11.84
N GLY A 537 -5.19 -8.26 -10.76
CA GLY A 537 -6.31 -8.53 -9.86
C GLY A 537 -7.23 -7.31 -9.69
N SER A 538 -8.50 -7.57 -9.34
CA SER A 538 -9.49 -6.51 -9.13
C SER A 538 -9.10 -5.56 -7.99
N GLU A 539 -8.37 -6.01 -6.95
CA GLU A 539 -7.88 -5.14 -5.87
C GLU A 539 -6.83 -4.14 -6.39
N SER A 540 -5.86 -4.62 -7.20
CA SER A 540 -4.83 -3.76 -7.81
C SER A 540 -5.43 -2.80 -8.83
N PHE A 541 -6.38 -3.28 -9.64
CA PHE A 541 -7.15 -2.46 -10.58
C PHE A 541 -7.92 -1.35 -9.87
N ASP A 542 -8.77 -1.68 -8.90
CA ASP A 542 -9.57 -0.71 -8.15
C ASP A 542 -8.70 0.33 -7.43
N LYS A 543 -7.59 -0.09 -6.83
CA LYS A 543 -6.65 0.83 -6.18
C LYS A 543 -6.06 1.80 -7.19
N SER A 544 -5.59 1.31 -8.34
CA SER A 544 -4.96 2.11 -9.39
C SER A 544 -5.95 3.08 -10.03
N LEU A 545 -7.16 2.62 -10.35
CA LEU A 545 -8.22 3.45 -10.91
C LEU A 545 -8.59 4.60 -9.96
N ARG A 546 -8.78 4.32 -8.66
CA ARG A 546 -9.09 5.35 -7.64
C ARG A 546 -7.97 6.36 -7.42
N LEU A 547 -6.73 5.94 -7.58
CA LEU A 547 -5.58 6.84 -7.47
C LEU A 547 -5.40 7.70 -8.72
N GLY A 548 -6.15 7.42 -9.80
CA GLY A 548 -6.09 8.19 -11.05
C GLY A 548 -4.74 8.04 -11.74
N VAL A 549 -4.27 6.80 -11.88
CA VAL A 549 -3.03 6.51 -12.63
C VAL A 549 -3.24 6.73 -14.13
N ASP A 550 -2.18 7.09 -14.85
CA ASP A 550 -2.24 7.34 -16.30
C ASP A 550 -2.15 6.07 -17.14
N GLY A 551 -1.64 4.96 -16.57
CA GLY A 551 -1.55 3.67 -17.28
C GLY A 551 -1.39 2.49 -16.33
N MET A 552 -1.89 1.34 -16.77
CA MET A 552 -1.87 0.06 -16.06
C MET A 552 -1.15 -0.98 -16.91
N ILE A 553 -0.03 -1.50 -16.40
CA ILE A 553 0.73 -2.58 -17.03
C ILE A 553 0.21 -3.91 -16.45
N THR A 554 -0.22 -4.83 -17.35
CA THR A 554 -0.92 -6.07 -16.99
C THR A 554 -0.45 -7.26 -17.80
N ASP A 555 -0.52 -8.45 -17.19
CA ASP A 555 -0.36 -9.75 -17.87
C ASP A 555 -1.70 -10.27 -18.46
N ASP A 556 -2.84 -9.57 -18.22
CA ASP A 556 -4.16 -9.96 -18.68
C ASP A 556 -4.95 -8.77 -19.23
N LEU A 557 -4.74 -8.46 -20.51
CA LEU A 557 -5.35 -7.32 -21.18
C LEU A 557 -6.88 -7.41 -21.26
N GLU A 558 -7.42 -8.59 -21.52
CA GLU A 558 -8.86 -8.77 -21.74
C GLU A 558 -9.61 -8.47 -20.44
N LYS A 559 -9.12 -9.03 -19.33
CA LYS A 559 -9.70 -8.80 -18.01
C LYS A 559 -9.66 -7.32 -17.61
N ILE A 560 -8.51 -6.65 -17.76
CA ILE A 560 -8.38 -5.25 -17.34
C ILE A 560 -9.21 -4.32 -18.21
N LYS A 561 -9.34 -4.61 -19.51
CA LYS A 561 -10.23 -3.87 -20.40
C LYS A 561 -11.71 -4.05 -20.03
N GLU A 562 -12.13 -5.29 -19.73
CA GLU A 562 -13.50 -5.57 -19.27
C GLU A 562 -13.79 -4.85 -17.95
N GLU A 563 -12.87 -4.92 -16.96
CA GLU A 563 -13.04 -4.19 -15.69
C GLU A 563 -13.06 -2.66 -15.90
N LEU A 564 -12.34 -2.13 -16.90
CA LEU A 564 -12.35 -0.71 -17.23
C LEU A 564 -13.66 -0.29 -17.93
N GLU A 565 -14.18 -1.10 -18.84
CA GLU A 565 -15.50 -0.88 -19.48
C GLU A 565 -16.59 -0.86 -18.40
N ILE A 566 -16.63 -1.86 -17.52
CA ILE A 566 -17.58 -1.90 -16.39
C ILE A 566 -17.44 -0.66 -15.49
N ALA A 567 -16.23 -0.20 -15.23
CA ALA A 567 -16.00 0.98 -14.39
C ALA A 567 -16.43 2.30 -15.07
N GLN A 568 -16.51 2.33 -16.41
CA GLN A 568 -17.00 3.47 -17.20
C GLN A 568 -18.51 3.46 -17.40
N GLU A 569 -19.13 2.28 -17.41
CA GLU A 569 -20.57 2.08 -17.46
C GLU A 569 -21.13 2.25 -16.04
N ASP A 570 -21.38 3.46 -15.60
CA ASP A 570 -22.09 3.89 -14.38
C ASP A 570 -22.18 2.79 -13.27
N PRO A 571 -21.13 2.56 -12.46
CA PRO A 571 -21.07 1.42 -11.53
C PRO A 571 -22.17 1.56 -10.48
N GLU A 572 -22.86 0.46 -10.14
CA GLU A 572 -23.85 0.44 -9.07
C GLU A 572 -23.20 0.93 -7.75
N TYR A 573 -23.84 1.88 -7.09
CA TYR A 573 -23.34 2.41 -5.82
C TYR A 573 -23.22 1.34 -4.73
N THR A 574 -24.06 0.30 -4.81
CA THR A 574 -23.96 -0.88 -3.93
C THR A 574 -22.57 -1.51 -4.01
N ASP A 575 -22.01 -1.69 -5.20
CA ASP A 575 -20.70 -2.31 -5.38
C ASP A 575 -19.58 -1.41 -4.87
N LEU A 576 -19.66 -0.10 -5.16
CA LEU A 576 -18.69 0.87 -4.63
C LEU A 576 -18.71 0.92 -3.09
N LEU A 577 -19.89 0.88 -2.47
CA LEU A 577 -20.03 0.85 -1.01
C LEU A 577 -19.53 -0.47 -0.42
N LEU A 578 -19.78 -1.61 -1.08
CA LEU A 578 -19.24 -2.91 -0.65
C LEU A 578 -17.72 -2.95 -0.75
N LYS A 579 -17.14 -2.50 -1.86
CA LYS A 579 -15.70 -2.35 -2.05
C LYS A 579 -15.09 -1.47 -0.95
N LYS A 580 -15.70 -0.31 -0.66
CA LYS A 580 -15.22 0.57 0.41
C LYS A 580 -15.34 -0.07 1.79
N ALA A 581 -16.43 -0.75 2.07
CA ALA A 581 -16.62 -1.42 3.35
C ALA A 581 -15.59 -2.55 3.58
N THR A 582 -15.28 -3.34 2.55
CA THR A 582 -14.26 -4.39 2.62
C THR A 582 -12.84 -3.81 2.73
N GLU A 583 -12.54 -2.72 2.03
CA GLU A 583 -11.25 -2.01 2.14
C GLU A 583 -10.98 -1.52 3.57
N ILE A 584 -11.99 -0.95 4.23
CA ILE A 584 -11.83 -0.38 5.58
C ILE A 584 -11.98 -1.40 6.71
N PHE A 585 -12.58 -2.57 6.46
CA PHE A 585 -12.95 -3.53 7.52
C PHE A 585 -12.79 -5.00 7.13
N THR A 586 -11.65 -5.41 6.60
CA THR A 586 -11.29 -6.84 6.49
C THR A 586 -10.21 -7.18 7.50
N PHE A 587 -10.48 -8.22 8.33
CA PHE A 587 -9.49 -8.84 9.22
C PHE A 587 -8.76 -9.95 8.50
#